data_86a6a5f5c334410a1493011fe4756d67
#
_entry.id   86a6a5f5c334410a1493011fe4756d67
#
_cell.length_a   1.000
_cell.length_b   1.000
_cell.length_c   1.000
_cell.angle_alpha   90.00
_cell.angle_beta   90.00
_cell.angle_gamma   90.00
#
_symmetry.space_group_name_H-M   'P 1'
#
loop_
_entity.id
_entity.type
_entity.pdbx_description
1 polymer ?
#
loop_
_entity_poly.entity_id
_entity_poly.type
_entity_poly.pdbx_seq_one_letter_code
_entity_poly.pdbx_strand_id
1 'polypeptide(L)'
;VYDGEEEGFQNLVDSLEDNDGRLFDPIDAIASWHNNMDYAKIHTQATRASYNGWNYGGMDDRFDFILASKAVMDPGSVNIVADSYTAFGNDGTRCCNEAINAGNNSEVSSDVADALYYASDHLPVYIDITFNAPDAALIKNILAPLPAAFELGQNFPNPFNATTIIPFSIYQESHTQLKIVNLSSQVVETVLDEKLTPGRYTVNWGSENFVSGLYFYTLESGGRSVTKKLILLK
;
A
#
# COMPACT_ATOMS: atom_id res chain seq x y z
N VAL A 1 -10.28 -17.53 -7.25
CA VAL A 1 -9.70 -18.86 -7.02
C VAL A 1 -10.63 -19.64 -6.11
N TYR A 2 -11.24 -20.72 -6.58
CA TYR A 2 -12.14 -21.55 -5.78
C TYR A 2 -11.39 -22.62 -4.98
N ASP A 3 -10.20 -22.99 -5.47
CA ASP A 3 -9.33 -23.90 -4.74
C ASP A 3 -7.85 -23.70 -5.09
N GLY A 4 -6.98 -24.30 -4.29
CA GLY A 4 -5.54 -24.23 -4.46
C GLY A 4 -5.00 -24.99 -5.67
N GLU A 5 -5.81 -25.75 -6.38
CA GLU A 5 -5.41 -26.53 -7.57
C GLU A 5 -5.64 -25.76 -8.87
N GLU A 6 -6.25 -24.55 -8.82
CA GLU A 6 -6.43 -23.73 -10.01
C GLU A 6 -5.09 -23.31 -10.63
N GLU A 7 -5.00 -23.41 -11.95
CA GLU A 7 -3.76 -23.15 -12.71
C GLU A 7 -3.16 -21.78 -12.42
N GLY A 8 -3.99 -20.74 -12.28
CA GLY A 8 -3.53 -19.40 -11.99
C GLY A 8 -2.85 -19.27 -10.62
N PHE A 9 -3.35 -19.98 -9.60
CA PHE A 9 -2.75 -19.99 -8.28
C PHE A 9 -1.50 -20.89 -8.25
N GLN A 10 -1.56 -22.07 -8.89
CA GLN A 10 -0.43 -22.99 -8.97
C GLN A 10 0.77 -22.36 -9.66
N ASN A 11 0.57 -21.55 -10.71
CA ASN A 11 1.65 -20.82 -11.37
C ASN A 11 2.41 -19.83 -10.43
N LEU A 12 1.80 -19.43 -9.32
CA LEU A 12 2.46 -18.57 -8.32
C LEU A 12 3.17 -19.36 -7.24
N VAL A 13 2.63 -20.52 -6.84
CA VAL A 13 3.07 -21.23 -5.64
C VAL A 13 3.69 -22.60 -5.93
N ASP A 14 3.58 -23.11 -7.16
CA ASP A 14 4.06 -24.46 -7.50
C ASP A 14 5.59 -24.53 -7.59
N SER A 15 6.09 -25.73 -7.38
CA SER A 15 7.50 -26.08 -7.45
C SER A 15 7.88 -26.44 -8.88
N LEU A 16 8.39 -25.48 -9.63
CA LEU A 16 9.00 -25.69 -10.93
C LEU A 16 10.51 -25.99 -10.80
N GLU A 17 11.17 -26.40 -11.90
CA GLU A 17 12.63 -26.61 -11.92
C GLU A 17 13.41 -25.33 -11.54
N ASP A 18 12.89 -24.17 -11.94
CA ASP A 18 13.35 -22.85 -11.53
C ASP A 18 12.38 -22.28 -10.48
N ASN A 19 12.80 -22.27 -9.21
CA ASN A 19 12.00 -21.79 -8.09
C ASN A 19 12.34 -20.35 -7.65
N ASP A 20 13.16 -19.62 -8.41
CA ASP A 20 13.62 -18.29 -8.01
C ASP A 20 12.48 -17.28 -7.88
N GLY A 21 11.38 -17.46 -8.61
CA GLY A 21 10.19 -16.63 -8.57
C GLY A 21 9.02 -17.20 -7.75
N ARG A 22 9.15 -18.39 -7.17
CA ARG A 22 8.07 -19.03 -6.41
C ARG A 22 7.68 -18.20 -5.18
N LEU A 23 6.37 -18.10 -4.99
CA LEU A 23 5.79 -17.53 -3.78
C LEU A 23 5.27 -18.64 -2.84
N PHE A 24 5.07 -18.29 -1.59
CA PHE A 24 4.63 -19.20 -0.54
C PHE A 24 3.41 -18.61 0.16
N ASP A 25 2.44 -19.48 0.47
CA ASP A 25 1.33 -19.12 1.34
C ASP A 25 1.82 -19.15 2.80
N PRO A 26 1.80 -18.03 3.54
CA PRO A 26 2.34 -17.97 4.91
C PRO A 26 1.64 -18.88 5.91
N ILE A 27 0.42 -19.31 5.61
CA ILE A 27 -0.37 -20.19 6.49
C ILE A 27 -0.43 -21.63 5.98
N ASP A 28 0.26 -21.93 4.88
CA ASP A 28 0.32 -23.27 4.25
C ASP A 28 -1.07 -23.92 4.09
N ALA A 29 -2.05 -23.11 3.68
CA ALA A 29 -3.44 -23.52 3.56
C ALA A 29 -3.88 -23.64 2.09
N ILE A 30 -3.10 -24.36 1.28
CA ILE A 30 -3.44 -24.67 -0.11
C ILE A 30 -4.41 -25.85 -0.10
N ALA A 31 -5.66 -25.60 -0.53
CA ALA A 31 -6.74 -26.58 -0.43
C ALA A 31 -7.93 -26.21 -1.34
N SER A 32 -8.94 -27.06 -1.39
CA SER A 32 -10.26 -26.70 -1.90
C SER A 32 -11.04 -25.95 -0.84
N TRP A 33 -11.10 -24.62 -0.98
CA TRP A 33 -11.70 -23.71 0.01
C TRP A 33 -13.21 -23.54 -0.17
N HIS A 34 -13.70 -23.67 -1.41
CA HIS A 34 -15.09 -23.37 -1.76
C HIS A 34 -16.08 -24.18 -0.91
N ASN A 35 -16.98 -23.47 -0.22
CA ASN A 35 -17.99 -24.06 0.64
C ASN A 35 -17.42 -25.01 1.72
N ASN A 36 -16.21 -24.79 2.19
CA ASN A 36 -15.53 -25.67 3.12
C ASN A 36 -15.36 -25.00 4.49
N MET A 37 -16.15 -25.49 5.48
CA MET A 37 -16.16 -24.95 6.84
C MET A 37 -14.81 -25.07 7.56
N ASP A 38 -13.97 -26.05 7.20
CA ASP A 38 -12.65 -26.20 7.81
C ASP A 38 -11.72 -25.00 7.50
N TYR A 39 -12.03 -24.27 6.43
CA TYR A 39 -11.31 -23.08 5.99
C TYR A 39 -12.08 -21.78 6.21
N ALA A 40 -13.22 -21.81 6.90
CA ALA A 40 -14.10 -20.66 7.09
C ALA A 40 -13.37 -19.43 7.67
N LYS A 41 -12.38 -19.64 8.55
CA LYS A 41 -11.60 -18.57 9.19
C LYS A 41 -10.74 -17.76 8.19
N ILE A 42 -10.43 -18.33 7.03
CA ILE A 42 -9.62 -17.70 5.99
C ILE A 42 -10.41 -17.35 4.73
N HIS A 43 -11.72 -17.57 4.71
CA HIS A 43 -12.56 -17.09 3.63
C HIS A 43 -12.56 -15.56 3.60
N THR A 44 -12.50 -14.99 2.41
CA THR A 44 -12.46 -13.55 2.17
C THR A 44 -13.57 -13.05 1.28
N GLN A 45 -14.31 -13.95 0.60
CA GLN A 45 -15.42 -13.66 -0.30
C GLN A 45 -16.56 -14.67 -0.10
N ALA A 46 -17.82 -14.33 -0.35
CA ALA A 46 -18.31 -12.96 -0.49
C ALA A 46 -18.83 -12.47 0.84
N THR A 47 -18.58 -11.22 1.19
CA THR A 47 -19.13 -10.60 2.42
C THR A 47 -20.65 -10.58 2.44
N ARG A 48 -21.30 -10.82 1.28
CA ARG A 48 -22.76 -10.78 1.06
C ARG A 48 -23.27 -12.11 0.54
N ALA A 49 -24.32 -12.66 1.16
CA ALA A 49 -25.05 -13.78 0.56
C ALA A 49 -25.89 -13.31 -0.64
N SER A 50 -26.54 -12.13 -0.52
CA SER A 50 -27.30 -11.51 -1.62
C SER A 50 -27.30 -9.98 -1.48
N TYR A 51 -27.34 -9.28 -2.61
CA TYR A 51 -27.42 -7.82 -2.65
C TYR A 51 -28.08 -7.35 -3.93
N ASN A 52 -29.04 -6.40 -3.84
CA ASN A 52 -29.77 -5.86 -5.00
C ASN A 52 -30.36 -6.92 -5.94
N GLY A 53 -30.80 -8.05 -5.41
CA GLY A 53 -31.39 -9.15 -6.16
C GLY A 53 -30.39 -10.11 -6.82
N TRP A 54 -29.10 -9.91 -6.62
CA TRP A 54 -28.04 -10.83 -7.06
C TRP A 54 -27.61 -11.73 -5.91
N ASN A 55 -27.31 -12.99 -6.24
CA ASN A 55 -26.71 -13.94 -5.30
C ASN A 55 -25.19 -13.85 -5.42
N TYR A 56 -24.48 -13.67 -4.30
CA TYR A 56 -23.03 -13.58 -4.19
C TYR A 56 -22.40 -14.80 -3.51
N GLY A 57 -23.19 -15.73 -3.01
CA GLY A 57 -22.71 -16.96 -2.36
C GLY A 57 -22.46 -16.83 -0.86
N GLY A 58 -22.17 -15.67 -0.34
CA GLY A 58 -21.77 -15.50 1.07
C GLY A 58 -20.29 -15.82 1.30
N MET A 59 -19.90 -15.96 2.57
CA MET A 59 -18.53 -16.27 2.99
C MET A 59 -18.20 -17.74 2.69
N ASP A 60 -17.68 -18.03 1.50
CA ASP A 60 -17.52 -19.41 1.02
C ASP A 60 -16.17 -19.65 0.29
N ASP A 61 -15.39 -18.61 0.04
CA ASP A 61 -14.15 -18.72 -0.74
C ASP A 61 -13.00 -17.89 -0.17
N ARG A 62 -11.77 -18.32 -0.49
CA ARG A 62 -10.53 -17.58 -0.26
C ARG A 62 -10.03 -16.99 -1.57
N PHE A 63 -10.33 -15.71 -1.82
CA PHE A 63 -9.94 -15.00 -3.03
C PHE A 63 -8.77 -14.03 -2.84
N ASP A 64 -8.56 -13.58 -1.61
CA ASP A 64 -7.54 -12.60 -1.29
C ASP A 64 -6.40 -13.28 -0.55
N PHE A 65 -5.18 -13.09 -1.06
CA PHE A 65 -3.97 -13.75 -0.58
C PHE A 65 -2.88 -12.74 -0.27
N ILE A 66 -2.10 -13.04 0.77
CA ILE A 66 -0.76 -12.50 0.94
C ILE A 66 0.19 -13.66 0.67
N LEU A 67 0.93 -13.58 -0.42
CA LEU A 67 1.96 -14.55 -0.75
C LEU A 67 3.33 -13.93 -0.50
N ALA A 68 4.24 -14.68 0.06
CA ALA A 68 5.56 -14.23 0.45
C ALA A 68 6.68 -14.93 -0.32
N SER A 69 7.77 -14.22 -0.58
CA SER A 69 8.97 -14.85 -1.12
C SER A 69 9.66 -15.73 -0.08
N LYS A 70 10.49 -16.66 -0.53
CA LYS A 70 11.27 -17.52 0.36
C LYS A 70 12.11 -16.73 1.37
N ALA A 71 12.64 -15.59 0.97
CA ALA A 71 13.45 -14.72 1.84
C ALA A 71 12.67 -14.13 3.03
N VAL A 72 11.34 -14.04 2.91
CA VAL A 72 10.44 -13.56 3.98
C VAL A 72 9.90 -14.73 4.82
N MET A 73 9.77 -15.92 4.20
CA MET A 73 9.34 -17.14 4.88
C MET A 73 10.45 -17.76 5.75
N ASP A 74 11.70 -17.68 5.29
CA ASP A 74 12.85 -18.19 6.05
C ASP A 74 13.22 -17.22 7.19
N PRO A 75 13.65 -17.70 8.37
CA PRO A 75 14.12 -16.84 9.43
C PRO A 75 15.27 -15.93 8.98
N GLY A 76 15.09 -14.63 9.12
CA GLY A 76 16.05 -13.63 8.62
C GLY A 76 15.84 -12.25 9.20
N SER A 77 16.21 -11.25 8.41
CA SER A 77 16.04 -9.83 8.77
C SER A 77 14.59 -9.37 8.72
N VAL A 78 13.75 -10.05 7.94
CA VAL A 78 12.33 -9.82 7.82
C VAL A 78 11.62 -11.14 8.08
N ASN A 79 10.66 -11.16 8.99
CA ASN A 79 9.93 -12.38 9.31
C ASN A 79 8.44 -12.08 9.45
N ILE A 80 7.64 -13.02 8.99
CA ILE A 80 6.21 -13.04 9.27
C ILE A 80 5.99 -13.46 10.72
N VAL A 81 5.14 -12.75 11.42
CA VAL A 81 4.72 -13.14 12.77
C VAL A 81 3.79 -14.34 12.65
N ALA A 82 4.11 -15.41 13.37
CA ALA A 82 3.27 -16.61 13.35
C ALA A 82 1.83 -16.27 13.77
N ASP A 83 0.86 -16.92 13.14
CA ASP A 83 -0.58 -16.77 13.40
C ASP A 83 -1.15 -15.36 13.22
N SER A 84 -0.43 -14.46 12.54
CA SER A 84 -0.87 -13.08 12.29
C SER A 84 -1.71 -12.91 11.02
N TYR A 85 -1.74 -13.90 10.12
CA TYR A 85 -2.57 -13.83 8.91
C TYR A 85 -4.06 -13.72 9.29
N THR A 86 -4.69 -12.67 8.83
CA THR A 86 -6.07 -12.35 9.23
C THR A 86 -6.91 -11.89 8.05
N ALA A 87 -8.04 -12.55 7.83
CA ALA A 87 -9.14 -12.02 7.04
C ALA A 87 -9.98 -11.11 7.97
N PHE A 88 -9.85 -9.80 7.82
CA PHE A 88 -10.37 -8.83 8.79
C PHE A 88 -11.89 -8.93 8.97
N GLY A 89 -12.31 -9.11 10.18
CA GLY A 89 -13.72 -9.23 10.57
C GLY A 89 -14.30 -10.63 10.39
N ASN A 90 -13.54 -11.61 9.89
CA ASN A 90 -13.99 -12.99 9.78
C ASN A 90 -13.69 -13.78 11.06
N ASP A 91 -14.72 -14.12 11.84
CA ASP A 91 -14.58 -14.91 13.05
C ASP A 91 -14.56 -16.43 12.82
N GLY A 92 -14.66 -16.87 11.55
CA GLY A 92 -14.62 -18.29 11.17
C GLY A 92 -15.93 -19.06 11.45
N THR A 93 -17.00 -18.38 11.83
CA THR A 93 -18.29 -19.06 12.11
C THR A 93 -19.24 -19.01 10.92
N ARG A 94 -18.90 -18.23 9.90
CA ARG A 94 -19.71 -18.07 8.67
C ARG A 94 -19.10 -18.84 7.54
N CYS A 95 -19.91 -19.62 6.90
CA CYS A 95 -19.56 -20.31 5.67
C CYS A 95 -20.82 -20.54 4.85
N CYS A 96 -20.60 -20.80 3.56
CA CYS A 96 -21.53 -21.60 2.82
C CYS A 96 -22.91 -20.92 2.70
N ASN A 97 -22.94 -19.70 2.15
CA ASN A 97 -24.08 -18.81 1.91
C ASN A 97 -24.46 -17.86 3.07
N GLU A 98 -23.60 -17.66 4.04
CA GLU A 98 -23.84 -16.66 5.08
C GLU A 98 -23.09 -15.37 4.83
N ALA A 99 -23.72 -14.23 5.11
CA ALA A 99 -23.09 -12.92 5.00
C ALA A 99 -22.21 -12.62 6.22
N ILE A 100 -21.20 -11.75 6.05
CA ILE A 100 -20.27 -11.37 7.13
C ILE A 100 -20.98 -10.78 8.35
N ASN A 101 -22.09 -10.09 8.16
CA ASN A 101 -22.91 -9.49 9.20
C ASN A 101 -24.08 -10.37 9.69
N ALA A 102 -24.15 -11.62 9.26
CA ALA A 102 -25.18 -12.55 9.74
C ALA A 102 -24.90 -12.93 11.21
N GLY A 103 -25.93 -12.87 12.05
CA GLY A 103 -25.81 -13.24 13.46
C GLY A 103 -24.85 -12.36 14.27
N ASN A 104 -24.21 -12.95 15.29
CA ASN A 104 -23.27 -12.27 16.16
C ASN A 104 -21.84 -12.53 15.69
N ASN A 105 -21.07 -11.49 15.42
CA ASN A 105 -19.65 -11.56 15.03
C ASN A 105 -18.79 -11.36 16.29
N SER A 106 -17.85 -12.26 16.56
CA SER A 106 -16.98 -12.20 17.73
C SER A 106 -15.69 -11.41 17.51
N GLU A 107 -15.30 -11.15 16.26
CA GLU A 107 -14.07 -10.41 15.92
C GLU A 107 -14.28 -8.90 15.82
N VAL A 108 -15.46 -8.49 15.36
CA VAL A 108 -15.76 -7.06 15.16
C VAL A 108 -17.17 -6.73 15.65
N SER A 109 -17.42 -5.44 15.94
CA SER A 109 -18.76 -4.98 16.30
C SER A 109 -19.74 -5.11 15.12
N SER A 110 -21.05 -5.12 15.41
CA SER A 110 -22.10 -5.15 14.39
C SER A 110 -21.96 -4.02 13.36
N ASP A 111 -21.61 -2.81 13.83
CA ASP A 111 -21.44 -1.65 12.94
C ASP A 111 -20.28 -1.86 11.97
N VAL A 112 -19.18 -2.51 12.41
CA VAL A 112 -18.05 -2.84 11.55
C VAL A 112 -18.41 -3.98 10.60
N ALA A 113 -19.13 -5.01 11.06
CA ALA A 113 -19.59 -6.09 10.19
C ALA A 113 -20.55 -5.56 9.10
N ASP A 114 -21.44 -4.64 9.44
CA ASP A 114 -22.29 -3.95 8.46
C ASP A 114 -21.48 -3.10 7.48
N ALA A 115 -20.48 -2.37 7.98
CA ALA A 115 -19.58 -1.60 7.10
C ALA A 115 -18.86 -2.50 6.10
N LEU A 116 -18.33 -3.64 6.52
CA LEU A 116 -17.71 -4.64 5.64
C LEU A 116 -18.69 -5.16 4.60
N TYR A 117 -19.93 -5.50 5.02
CA TYR A 117 -20.99 -5.94 4.12
C TYR A 117 -21.30 -4.92 3.02
N TYR A 118 -21.33 -3.62 3.34
CA TYR A 118 -21.68 -2.57 2.36
C TYR A 118 -20.51 -2.05 1.56
N ALA A 119 -19.28 -2.14 2.07
CA ALA A 119 -18.09 -1.57 1.43
C ALA A 119 -17.59 -2.39 0.23
N SER A 120 -17.52 -3.71 0.36
CA SER A 120 -16.98 -4.62 -0.65
C SER A 120 -17.58 -6.01 -0.50
N ASP A 121 -17.54 -6.81 -1.54
CA ASP A 121 -17.79 -8.25 -1.48
C ASP A 121 -16.56 -9.06 -1.07
N HIS A 122 -15.41 -8.41 -0.88
CA HIS A 122 -14.18 -8.98 -0.35
C HIS A 122 -13.82 -8.41 1.02
N LEU A 123 -13.19 -9.22 1.87
CA LEU A 123 -12.60 -8.79 3.13
C LEU A 123 -11.14 -8.37 2.94
N PRO A 124 -10.67 -7.34 3.64
CA PRO A 124 -9.24 -7.04 3.72
C PRO A 124 -8.47 -8.19 4.38
N VAL A 125 -7.30 -8.53 3.83
CA VAL A 125 -6.35 -9.43 4.48
C VAL A 125 -5.12 -8.66 4.94
N TYR A 126 -4.58 -9.02 6.10
CA TYR A 126 -3.34 -8.44 6.60
C TYR A 126 -2.49 -9.50 7.32
N ILE A 127 -1.22 -9.17 7.51
CA ILE A 127 -0.23 -9.98 8.21
C ILE A 127 0.75 -9.08 8.93
N ASP A 128 1.21 -9.48 10.10
CA ASP A 128 2.23 -8.76 10.84
C ASP A 128 3.63 -9.22 10.40
N ILE A 129 4.52 -8.25 10.22
CA ILE A 129 5.91 -8.49 9.83
C ILE A 129 6.83 -7.88 10.88
N THR A 130 7.80 -8.65 11.34
CA THR A 130 8.88 -8.16 12.19
C THR A 130 10.17 -7.96 11.39
N PHE A 131 10.86 -6.89 11.70
CA PHE A 131 12.18 -6.60 11.16
C PHE A 131 13.21 -6.87 12.25
N ASN A 132 13.98 -7.95 12.11
CA ASN A 132 15.10 -8.22 12.97
C ASN A 132 16.30 -7.42 12.46
N ALA A 133 16.61 -6.32 13.12
CA ALA A 133 17.84 -5.62 12.82
C ALA A 133 19.04 -6.53 13.20
N PRO A 134 19.95 -6.88 12.27
CA PRO A 134 21.20 -7.51 12.66
C PRO A 134 21.93 -6.57 13.61
N ASP A 135 22.34 -7.07 14.77
CA ASP A 135 22.97 -6.36 15.88
C ASP A 135 22.95 -4.83 15.82
N ALA A 136 22.16 -4.21 16.66
CA ALA A 136 21.90 -2.77 16.71
C ALA A 136 23.14 -1.84 16.76
N ALA A 137 24.35 -2.40 16.90
CA ALA A 137 25.60 -1.63 16.94
C ALA A 137 26.05 -1.14 15.54
N LEU A 138 25.75 -1.87 14.46
CA LEU A 138 26.12 -1.44 13.10
C LEU A 138 25.02 -0.67 12.38
N ILE A 139 23.74 -0.94 12.69
CA ILE A 139 22.59 -0.25 12.07
C ILE A 139 22.36 1.12 12.70
N LYS A 140 22.78 1.35 13.95
CA LYS A 140 22.62 2.65 14.60
C LYS A 140 23.30 3.81 13.85
N ASN A 141 24.25 3.49 12.95
CA ASN A 141 24.92 4.48 12.10
C ASN A 141 24.40 4.49 10.64
N ILE A 142 23.57 3.51 10.22
CA ILE A 142 23.07 3.43 8.84
C ILE A 142 21.58 3.79 8.76
N LEU A 143 20.82 3.61 9.86
CA LEU A 143 19.37 3.88 9.93
C LEU A 143 18.99 4.94 11.00
N ALA A 144 19.93 5.66 11.60
CA ALA A 144 19.54 7.01 11.93
C ALA A 144 19.13 7.63 10.59
N PRO A 145 17.85 8.01 10.34
CA PRO A 145 17.61 8.87 9.22
C PRO A 145 18.59 10.00 9.44
N LEU A 146 19.58 10.11 8.54
CA LEU A 146 20.30 11.38 8.43
C LEU A 146 19.17 12.39 8.45
N PRO A 147 19.09 13.31 9.43
CA PRO A 147 17.96 14.22 9.52
C PRO A 147 17.69 14.66 8.10
N ALA A 148 16.47 14.43 7.61
CA ALA A 148 16.16 14.79 6.25
C ALA A 148 16.58 16.24 6.15
N ALA A 149 17.53 16.56 5.26
CA ALA A 149 18.00 17.97 5.18
C ALA A 149 16.79 18.86 4.87
N PHE A 150 15.75 18.26 4.30
CA PHE A 150 14.50 18.90 3.94
C PHE A 150 13.37 17.87 3.76
N GLU A 151 12.15 18.34 3.66
CA GLU A 151 10.95 17.59 3.26
C GLU A 151 10.23 18.38 2.16
N LEU A 152 9.77 17.70 1.11
CA LEU A 152 8.97 18.27 0.05
C LEU A 152 7.53 17.78 0.18
N GLY A 153 6.58 18.71 0.39
CA GLY A 153 5.15 18.41 0.44
C GLY A 153 4.53 18.19 -0.94
N GLN A 154 3.31 17.67 -0.98
CA GLN A 154 2.51 17.62 -2.20
C GLN A 154 1.95 19.01 -2.48
N ASN A 155 2.01 19.44 -3.76
CA ASN A 155 1.40 20.69 -4.16
C ASN A 155 -0.14 20.63 -4.04
N PHE A 156 -0.74 21.78 -3.70
CA PHE A 156 -2.19 21.90 -3.58
C PHE A 156 -2.68 23.24 -4.16
N PRO A 157 -3.75 23.21 -4.95
CA PRO A 157 -4.46 22.03 -5.48
C PRO A 157 -3.61 21.19 -6.45
N ASN A 158 -3.96 19.91 -6.63
CA ASN A 158 -3.40 19.03 -7.65
C ASN A 158 -4.47 17.97 -8.04
N PRO A 159 -5.03 17.95 -9.24
CA PRO A 159 -4.75 18.89 -10.35
C PRO A 159 -5.08 20.36 -10.02
N PHE A 160 -4.41 21.29 -10.72
CA PHE A 160 -4.60 22.72 -10.52
C PHE A 160 -4.89 23.47 -11.84
N ASN A 161 -5.52 24.63 -11.71
CA ASN A 161 -5.74 25.57 -12.81
C ASN A 161 -5.14 26.91 -12.39
N ALA A 162 -4.31 27.46 -13.25
CA ALA A 162 -3.55 28.70 -13.11
C ALA A 162 -2.49 28.68 -11.99
N THR A 163 -2.79 28.36 -10.74
CA THR A 163 -1.81 28.43 -9.63
C THR A 163 -1.91 27.23 -8.69
N THR A 164 -0.76 26.88 -8.09
CA THR A 164 -0.67 25.88 -7.03
C THR A 164 0.36 26.28 -5.99
N ILE A 165 0.21 25.80 -4.76
CA ILE A 165 1.14 26.02 -3.65
C ILE A 165 1.99 24.77 -3.47
N ILE A 166 3.30 24.94 -3.40
CA ILE A 166 4.27 23.86 -3.12
C ILE A 166 4.84 24.08 -1.73
N PRO A 167 4.43 23.31 -0.71
CA PRO A 167 4.97 23.39 0.63
C PRO A 167 6.24 22.55 0.77
N PHE A 168 7.21 23.03 1.54
CA PHE A 168 8.39 22.26 1.93
C PHE A 168 8.97 22.73 3.26
N SER A 169 9.82 21.90 3.87
CA SER A 169 10.52 22.23 5.12
C SER A 169 12.01 22.05 4.94
N ILE A 170 12.80 22.96 5.46
CA ILE A 170 14.26 22.86 5.54
C ILE A 170 14.64 22.63 7.00
N TYR A 171 15.47 21.62 7.27
CA TYR A 171 15.88 21.25 8.63
C TYR A 171 17.32 21.64 8.94
N GLN A 172 18.14 21.88 7.89
CA GLN A 172 19.51 22.37 8.02
C GLN A 172 19.73 23.49 6.99
N GLU A 173 20.41 24.55 7.42
CA GLU A 173 20.77 25.65 6.52
C GLU A 173 21.52 25.13 5.29
N SER A 174 21.00 25.37 4.11
CA SER A 174 21.58 24.89 2.85
C SER A 174 21.14 25.71 1.65
N HIS A 175 21.95 25.69 0.59
CA HIS A 175 21.52 26.17 -0.71
C HIS A 175 20.41 25.26 -1.24
N THR A 176 19.29 25.85 -1.61
CA THR A 176 18.05 25.14 -1.98
C THR A 176 17.55 25.63 -3.32
N GLN A 177 17.25 24.69 -4.22
CA GLN A 177 16.66 24.96 -5.51
C GLN A 177 15.32 24.19 -5.65
N LEU A 178 14.29 24.88 -6.16
CA LEU A 178 13.04 24.28 -6.57
C LEU A 178 12.86 24.49 -8.06
N LYS A 179 12.81 23.39 -8.80
CA LYS A 179 12.74 23.40 -10.29
C LYS A 179 11.46 22.70 -10.74
N ILE A 180 10.85 23.22 -11.80
CA ILE A 180 9.77 22.56 -12.53
C ILE A 180 10.39 21.91 -13.78
N VAL A 181 10.04 20.66 -14.04
CA VAL A 181 10.53 19.90 -15.20
C VAL A 181 9.37 19.28 -15.99
N ASN A 182 9.54 19.15 -17.27
CA ASN A 182 8.58 18.47 -18.16
C ASN A 182 8.82 16.93 -18.18
N LEU A 183 7.99 16.20 -18.94
CA LEU A 183 8.11 14.75 -19.12
C LEU A 183 9.46 14.31 -19.72
N SER A 184 10.15 15.17 -20.44
CA SER A 184 11.49 14.92 -20.99
C SER A 184 12.62 15.25 -20.01
N SER A 185 12.30 15.49 -18.73
CA SER A 185 13.23 15.90 -17.68
C SER A 185 13.96 17.23 -17.95
N GLN A 186 13.45 18.05 -18.86
CA GLN A 186 13.99 19.38 -19.10
C GLN A 186 13.44 20.36 -18.05
N VAL A 187 14.32 21.16 -17.47
CA VAL A 187 13.93 22.25 -16.56
C VAL A 187 13.20 23.32 -17.38
N VAL A 188 11.92 23.53 -17.05
CA VAL A 188 11.10 24.55 -17.70
C VAL A 188 11.06 25.84 -16.91
N GLU A 189 11.29 25.76 -15.59
CA GLU A 189 11.42 26.92 -14.72
C GLU A 189 12.19 26.59 -13.43
N THR A 190 13.01 27.54 -12.95
CA THR A 190 13.56 27.51 -11.59
C THR A 190 12.79 28.51 -10.74
N VAL A 191 11.99 27.98 -9.81
CA VAL A 191 11.04 28.76 -9.01
C VAL A 191 11.69 29.36 -7.76
N LEU A 192 12.72 28.67 -7.25
CA LEU A 192 13.51 29.09 -6.10
C LEU A 192 14.97 28.68 -6.31
N ASP A 193 15.90 29.56 -5.96
CA ASP A 193 17.35 29.32 -6.00
C ASP A 193 18.04 30.23 -4.99
N GLU A 194 18.08 29.81 -3.71
CA GLU A 194 18.63 30.61 -2.63
C GLU A 194 19.10 29.79 -1.44
N LYS A 195 19.85 30.40 -0.53
CA LYS A 195 20.26 29.79 0.73
C LYS A 195 19.16 29.98 1.77
N LEU A 196 18.60 28.88 2.26
CA LEU A 196 17.53 28.87 3.25
C LEU A 196 18.00 28.42 4.63
N THR A 197 17.47 29.03 5.66
CA THR A 197 17.62 28.61 7.05
C THR A 197 16.56 27.53 7.42
N PRO A 198 16.72 26.78 8.53
CA PRO A 198 15.69 25.88 9.00
C PRO A 198 14.34 26.59 9.16
N GLY A 199 13.29 25.98 8.57
CA GLY A 199 11.95 26.56 8.56
C GLY A 199 10.98 25.83 7.65
N ARG A 200 9.72 26.26 7.69
CA ARG A 200 8.67 25.83 6.75
C ARG A 200 8.45 26.91 5.71
N TYR A 201 8.37 26.50 4.47
CA TYR A 201 8.28 27.40 3.31
C TYR A 201 7.14 26.98 2.41
N THR A 202 6.61 27.93 1.69
CA THR A 202 5.63 27.71 0.62
C THR A 202 6.01 28.55 -0.59
N VAL A 203 5.94 27.97 -1.76
CA VAL A 203 6.13 28.67 -3.03
C VAL A 203 4.83 28.60 -3.82
N ASN A 204 4.35 29.74 -4.27
CA ASN A 204 3.25 29.83 -5.21
C ASN A 204 3.81 29.72 -6.63
N TRP A 205 3.35 28.76 -7.38
CA TRP A 205 3.70 28.61 -8.78
C TRP A 205 2.50 28.88 -9.68
N GLY A 206 2.69 29.82 -10.60
CA GLY A 206 1.71 30.18 -11.64
C GLY A 206 2.06 29.55 -12.97
N SER A 207 1.08 28.97 -13.63
CA SER A 207 1.27 28.23 -14.88
C SER A 207 0.83 29.01 -16.13
N GLU A 208 0.79 30.32 -16.09
CA GLU A 208 0.24 31.18 -17.17
C GLU A 208 0.85 30.86 -18.54
N ASN A 209 2.14 30.58 -18.57
CA ASN A 209 2.92 30.33 -19.79
C ASN A 209 3.07 28.83 -20.14
N PHE A 210 2.43 27.93 -19.41
CA PHE A 210 2.55 26.50 -19.60
C PHE A 210 1.26 25.89 -20.14
N VAL A 211 1.37 24.79 -20.89
CA VAL A 211 0.20 24.07 -21.44
C VAL A 211 -0.31 23.03 -20.44
N SER A 212 -1.58 22.63 -20.56
CA SER A 212 -2.13 21.53 -19.76
C SER A 212 -1.29 20.28 -19.93
N GLY A 213 -1.01 19.57 -18.83
CA GLY A 213 -0.19 18.37 -18.88
C GLY A 213 0.37 17.95 -17.52
N LEU A 214 1.17 16.88 -17.57
CA LEU A 214 1.91 16.36 -16.44
C LEU A 214 3.30 17.03 -16.39
N TYR A 215 3.62 17.56 -15.23
CA TYR A 215 4.92 18.12 -14.88
C TYR A 215 5.43 17.49 -13.59
N PHE A 216 6.69 17.73 -13.30
CA PHE A 216 7.30 17.37 -12.02
C PHE A 216 7.95 18.59 -11.40
N TYR A 217 8.05 18.60 -10.09
CA TYR A 217 8.85 19.58 -9.37
C TYR A 217 9.86 18.89 -8.48
N THR A 218 11.09 19.40 -8.51
CA THR A 218 12.23 18.82 -7.80
C THR A 218 12.79 19.86 -6.83
N LEU A 219 12.84 19.50 -5.55
CA LEU A 219 13.55 20.24 -4.53
C LEU A 219 14.93 19.63 -4.33
N GLU A 220 15.96 20.44 -4.50
CA GLU A 220 17.36 20.08 -4.26
C GLU A 220 17.88 20.89 -3.08
N SER A 221 18.46 20.24 -2.07
CA SER A 221 18.98 20.90 -0.88
C SER A 221 20.00 19.99 -0.18
N GLY A 222 21.12 20.52 0.28
CA GLY A 222 22.15 19.77 1.00
C GLY A 222 22.68 18.54 0.26
N GLY A 223 22.82 18.61 -1.08
CA GLY A 223 23.31 17.51 -1.92
C GLY A 223 22.31 16.37 -2.14
N ARG A 224 21.05 16.56 -1.81
CA ARG A 224 19.96 15.60 -2.02
C ARG A 224 18.87 16.21 -2.87
N SER A 225 18.05 15.37 -3.51
CA SER A 225 16.89 15.78 -4.29
C SER A 225 15.67 14.93 -4.01
N VAL A 226 14.50 15.55 -4.06
CA VAL A 226 13.19 14.88 -4.00
C VAL A 226 12.32 15.45 -5.10
N THR A 227 11.65 14.57 -5.85
CA THR A 227 10.79 14.94 -6.98
C THR A 227 9.35 14.47 -6.71
N LYS A 228 8.38 15.33 -7.03
CA LYS A 228 6.96 15.01 -7.01
C LYS A 228 6.29 15.42 -8.32
N LYS A 229 5.12 14.83 -8.59
CA LYS A 229 4.31 15.14 -9.79
C LYS A 229 3.28 16.22 -9.51
N LEU A 230 2.97 17.01 -10.54
CA LEU A 230 1.85 17.93 -10.55
C LEU A 230 1.11 17.87 -11.90
N ILE A 231 -0.19 18.12 -11.89
CA ILE A 231 -1.05 18.05 -13.07
C ILE A 231 -1.68 19.42 -13.26
N LEU A 232 -1.37 20.03 -14.41
CA LEU A 232 -1.96 21.30 -14.85
C LEU A 232 -3.16 21.02 -15.77
N LEU A 233 -4.30 21.62 -15.45
CA LEU A 233 -5.52 21.60 -16.26
C LEU A 233 -5.94 23.05 -16.55
N LYS A 234 -5.91 23.44 -17.82
CA LYS A 234 -6.44 24.72 -18.30
C LYS A 234 -7.76 24.49 -19.03
#